data_6c305fdcf983caad4b2e1dd44e62486d
#
_entry.id   6c305fdcf983caad4b2e1dd44e62486d
#
_cell.length_a   1.000
_cell.length_b   1.000
_cell.length_c   1.000
_cell.angle_alpha   90.00
_cell.angle_beta   90.00
_cell.angle_gamma   90.00
#
_symmetry.space_group_name_H-M   'P 1'
#
loop_
_entity.id
_entity.type
_entity.pdbx_description
1 polymer ?
#
loop_
_entity_poly.entity_id
_entity_poly.type
_entity_poly.pdbx_seq_one_letter_code
_entity_poly.pdbx_strand_id
1 'polypeptide(L)'
;MGWVAGARLVSATANAGGLGILASATMTVDELAEAIAKVKAATDKPFGVNIRADAADAGDRVELMIREGVKVASFALAPKPELISRLKEAGSVVVPSVGAAKHARKVAAWGADAVIVQGGEGGGHTGPVPTTLLLPSVL
;
A
#
# COMPACT_ATOMS: atom_id res chain seq x y z
N MET A 1 -7.37 -8.16 -5.23
CA MET A 1 -8.07 -6.92 -5.70
C MET A 1 -7.43 -6.30 -6.98
N GLY A 2 -6.39 -6.91 -7.54
CA GLY A 2 -5.63 -6.37 -8.67
C GLY A 2 -6.45 -5.94 -9.88
N TRP A 3 -7.53 -6.63 -10.18
CA TRP A 3 -8.40 -6.35 -11.34
C TRP A 3 -9.62 -5.46 -11.00
N VAL A 4 -9.82 -5.11 -9.72
CA VAL A 4 -11.02 -4.41 -9.26
C VAL A 4 -10.71 -3.01 -8.73
N ALA A 5 -9.63 -2.85 -7.97
CA ALA A 5 -9.26 -1.59 -7.33
C ALA A 5 -8.54 -0.64 -8.31
N GLY A 6 -9.19 -0.33 -9.42
CA GLY A 6 -8.76 0.66 -10.40
C GLY A 6 -9.23 2.08 -10.07
N ALA A 7 -8.90 3.03 -10.94
CA ALA A 7 -9.14 4.46 -10.72
C ALA A 7 -10.58 4.80 -10.36
N ARG A 8 -11.56 4.17 -11.03
CA ARG A 8 -12.99 4.42 -10.80
C ARG A 8 -13.44 4.07 -9.38
N LEU A 9 -13.03 2.88 -8.88
CA LEU A 9 -13.38 2.47 -7.52
C LEU A 9 -12.66 3.33 -6.48
N VAL A 10 -11.38 3.61 -6.71
CA VAL A 10 -10.54 4.41 -5.80
C VAL A 10 -11.10 5.82 -5.64
N SER A 11 -11.44 6.51 -6.74
CA SER A 11 -12.00 7.86 -6.68
C SER A 11 -13.39 7.87 -6.05
N ALA A 12 -14.25 6.90 -6.36
CA ALA A 12 -15.57 6.78 -5.75
C ALA A 12 -15.47 6.56 -4.23
N THR A 13 -14.54 5.71 -3.77
CA THR A 13 -14.29 5.48 -2.34
C THR A 13 -13.79 6.75 -1.66
N ALA A 14 -12.85 7.46 -2.27
CA ALA A 14 -12.31 8.71 -1.73
C ALA A 14 -13.39 9.80 -1.64
N ASN A 15 -14.22 9.96 -2.67
CA ASN A 15 -15.32 10.92 -2.68
C ASN A 15 -16.42 10.59 -1.66
N ALA A 16 -16.57 9.32 -1.30
CA ALA A 16 -17.48 8.88 -0.22
C ALA A 16 -16.89 9.03 1.19
N GLY A 17 -15.68 9.60 1.34
CA GLY A 17 -15.02 9.82 2.62
C GLY A 17 -14.16 8.65 3.12
N GLY A 18 -13.96 7.62 2.30
CA GLY A 18 -13.06 6.50 2.58
C GLY A 18 -11.66 6.73 2.00
N LEU A 19 -10.73 5.82 2.32
CA LEU A 19 -9.41 5.79 1.69
C LEU A 19 -9.41 4.80 0.53
N GLY A 20 -9.45 5.30 -0.70
CA GLY A 20 -9.27 4.50 -1.90
C GLY A 20 -7.80 4.12 -2.13
N ILE A 21 -7.50 2.86 -2.44
CA ILE A 21 -6.14 2.39 -2.71
C ILE A 21 -6.08 1.68 -4.06
N LEU A 22 -5.30 2.22 -5.01
CA LEU A 22 -5.04 1.58 -6.30
C LEU A 22 -4.25 0.28 -6.13
N ALA A 23 -4.73 -0.79 -6.77
CA ALA A 23 -4.01 -2.06 -6.80
C ALA A 23 -3.07 -2.08 -8.02
N SER A 24 -1.78 -1.86 -7.80
CA SER A 24 -0.82 -1.70 -8.89
C SER A 24 -0.16 -3.01 -9.36
N ALA A 25 -0.36 -4.12 -8.68
CA ALA A 25 0.38 -5.36 -8.95
C ALA A 25 0.17 -5.95 -10.36
N THR A 26 -0.92 -5.59 -11.03
CA THR A 26 -1.26 -6.06 -12.38
C THR A 26 -1.04 -4.98 -13.45
N MET A 27 -0.43 -3.87 -13.10
CA MET A 27 -0.16 -2.73 -13.97
C MET A 27 1.35 -2.64 -14.25
N THR A 28 1.71 -2.17 -15.42
CA THR A 28 3.05 -1.62 -15.68
C THR A 28 3.21 -0.28 -14.96
N VAL A 29 4.41 0.29 -14.91
CA VAL A 29 4.65 1.62 -14.31
C VAL A 29 3.88 2.71 -15.08
N ASP A 30 3.81 2.61 -16.42
CA ASP A 30 3.09 3.57 -17.26
C ASP A 30 1.57 3.47 -17.05
N GLU A 31 1.02 2.26 -16.97
CA GLU A 31 -0.40 2.04 -16.64
C GLU A 31 -0.75 2.56 -15.24
N LEU A 32 0.17 2.42 -14.28
CA LEU A 32 -0.01 2.99 -12.95
C LEU A 32 -0.01 4.52 -12.99
N ALA A 33 0.88 5.14 -13.79
CA ALA A 33 0.90 6.60 -13.97
C ALA A 33 -0.42 7.11 -14.55
N GLU A 34 -0.95 6.43 -15.58
CA GLU A 34 -2.26 6.75 -16.14
C GLU A 34 -3.40 6.57 -15.11
N ALA A 35 -3.36 5.50 -14.32
CA ALA A 35 -4.36 5.25 -13.29
C ALA A 35 -4.34 6.34 -12.20
N ILE A 36 -3.15 6.77 -11.76
CA ILE A 36 -2.98 7.89 -10.82
C ILE A 36 -3.56 9.17 -11.42
N ALA A 37 -3.26 9.48 -12.68
CA ALA A 37 -3.79 10.67 -13.35
C ALA A 37 -5.33 10.64 -13.43
N LYS A 38 -5.93 9.49 -13.72
CA LYS A 38 -7.38 9.29 -13.74
C LYS A 38 -8.02 9.48 -12.36
N VAL A 39 -7.36 9.03 -11.27
CA VAL A 39 -7.86 9.28 -9.90
C VAL A 39 -7.80 10.77 -9.59
N LYS A 40 -6.68 11.44 -9.85
CA LYS A 40 -6.50 12.89 -9.61
C LYS A 40 -7.49 13.76 -10.37
N ALA A 41 -7.89 13.32 -11.57
CA ALA A 41 -8.91 14.01 -12.36
C ALA A 41 -10.35 13.83 -11.81
N ALA A 42 -10.59 12.76 -11.03
CA ALA A 42 -11.91 12.39 -10.52
C ALA A 42 -12.15 12.74 -9.03
N THR A 43 -11.10 13.11 -8.29
CA THR A 43 -11.18 13.47 -6.86
C THR A 43 -10.04 14.37 -6.43
N ASP A 44 -10.32 15.30 -5.52
CA ASP A 44 -9.34 16.10 -4.78
C ASP A 44 -8.94 15.47 -3.43
N LYS A 45 -9.56 14.34 -3.08
CA LYS A 45 -9.35 13.64 -1.82
C LYS A 45 -8.07 12.80 -1.86
N PRO A 46 -7.44 12.57 -0.69
CA PRO A 46 -6.27 11.69 -0.61
C PRO A 46 -6.63 10.26 -1.00
N PHE A 47 -5.71 9.61 -1.68
CA PHE A 47 -5.79 8.20 -2.04
C PHE A 47 -4.41 7.55 -1.89
N GLY A 48 -4.37 6.23 -1.96
CA GLY A 48 -3.16 5.45 -1.87
C GLY A 48 -2.91 4.56 -3.08
N VAL A 49 -1.71 3.98 -3.10
CA VAL A 49 -1.31 2.93 -4.04
C VAL A 49 -0.77 1.74 -3.25
N ASN A 50 -1.20 0.54 -3.61
CA ASN A 50 -0.64 -0.71 -3.09
C ASN A 50 0.45 -1.21 -4.02
N ILE A 51 1.64 -1.46 -3.48
CA ILE A 51 2.82 -1.97 -4.18
C ILE A 51 3.19 -3.35 -3.64
N ARG A 52 3.55 -4.27 -4.51
CA ARG A 52 4.23 -5.49 -4.09
C ARG A 52 5.68 -5.17 -3.75
N ALA A 53 6.07 -5.42 -2.49
CA ALA A 53 7.41 -5.09 -2.00
C ALA A 53 8.52 -5.93 -2.66
N ASP A 54 8.18 -7.10 -3.19
CA ASP A 54 9.08 -8.03 -3.89
C ASP A 54 9.11 -7.84 -5.42
N ALA A 55 8.36 -6.87 -5.96
CA ALA A 55 8.40 -6.57 -7.39
C ALA A 55 9.74 -5.94 -7.78
N ALA A 56 10.27 -6.32 -8.92
CA ALA A 56 11.54 -5.79 -9.42
C ALA A 56 11.50 -4.26 -9.64
N ASP A 57 10.33 -3.73 -10.00
CA ASP A 57 10.06 -2.32 -10.26
C ASP A 57 9.46 -1.57 -9.06
N ALA A 58 9.52 -2.15 -7.84
CA ALA A 58 8.97 -1.51 -6.64
C ALA A 58 9.58 -0.12 -6.38
N GLY A 59 10.87 0.07 -6.67
CA GLY A 59 11.55 1.36 -6.59
C GLY A 59 10.96 2.39 -7.55
N ASP A 60 10.77 2.02 -8.81
CA ASP A 60 10.23 2.92 -9.85
C ASP A 60 8.79 3.35 -9.52
N ARG A 61 8.00 2.44 -8.95
CA ARG A 61 6.64 2.75 -8.46
C ARG A 61 6.65 3.72 -7.29
N VAL A 62 7.58 3.57 -6.37
CA VAL A 62 7.77 4.52 -5.26
C VAL A 62 8.14 5.90 -5.79
N GLU A 63 9.08 5.98 -6.75
CA GLU A 63 9.45 7.24 -7.40
C GLU A 63 8.27 7.91 -8.11
N LEU A 64 7.48 7.11 -8.83
CA LEU A 64 6.27 7.58 -9.48
C LEU A 64 5.29 8.15 -8.44
N MET A 65 5.05 7.45 -7.34
CA MET A 65 4.16 7.92 -6.27
C MET A 65 4.63 9.23 -5.67
N ILE A 66 5.93 9.37 -5.40
CA ILE A 66 6.54 10.58 -4.86
C ILE A 66 6.35 11.75 -5.84
N ARG A 67 6.72 11.55 -7.10
CA ARG A 67 6.56 12.55 -8.16
C ARG A 67 5.14 13.01 -8.34
N GLU A 68 4.18 12.07 -8.25
CA GLU A 68 2.76 12.35 -8.38
C GLU A 68 2.09 12.83 -7.08
N GLY A 69 2.82 12.92 -5.97
CA GLY A 69 2.32 13.41 -4.69
C GLY A 69 1.26 12.49 -4.05
N VAL A 70 1.32 11.17 -4.30
CA VAL A 70 0.41 10.20 -3.70
C VAL A 70 0.64 10.14 -2.19
N LYS A 71 -0.44 10.25 -1.40
CA LYS A 71 -0.33 10.47 0.05
C LYS A 71 -0.19 9.19 0.87
N VAL A 72 -0.58 8.03 0.34
CA VAL A 72 -0.54 6.77 1.09
C VAL A 72 0.10 5.67 0.26
N ALA A 73 1.14 5.07 0.80
CA ALA A 73 1.80 3.89 0.26
C ALA A 73 1.41 2.65 1.09
N SER A 74 0.65 1.74 0.50
CA SER A 74 0.40 0.43 1.07
C SER A 74 1.32 -0.59 0.42
N PHE A 75 1.84 -1.53 1.21
CA PHE A 75 2.68 -2.60 0.67
C PHE A 75 2.08 -3.98 0.95
N ALA A 76 2.00 -4.79 -0.08
CA ALA A 76 1.89 -6.23 0.09
C ALA A 76 3.30 -6.75 0.41
N LEU A 77 3.45 -7.42 1.54
CA LEU A 77 4.72 -7.78 2.19
C LEU A 77 5.47 -6.55 2.78
N ALA A 78 6.52 -6.86 3.57
CA ALA A 78 7.38 -5.83 4.15
C ALA A 78 8.37 -5.29 3.10
N PRO A 79 8.34 -3.99 2.79
CA PRO A 79 9.28 -3.38 1.85
C PRO A 79 10.69 -3.28 2.44
N LYS A 80 11.66 -2.92 1.60
CA LYS A 80 13.00 -2.57 2.06
C LYS A 80 12.97 -1.24 2.84
N PRO A 81 13.85 -1.07 3.85
CA PRO A 81 13.90 0.16 4.66
C PRO A 81 14.04 1.43 3.82
N GLU A 82 14.82 1.37 2.74
CA GLU A 82 15.10 2.52 1.87
C GLU A 82 13.82 3.05 1.21
N LEU A 83 12.89 2.16 0.83
CA LEU A 83 11.61 2.57 0.22
C LEU A 83 10.70 3.26 1.25
N ILE A 84 10.72 2.79 2.51
CA ILE A 84 10.00 3.46 3.61
C ILE A 84 10.58 4.85 3.83
N SER A 85 11.91 4.97 3.99
CA SER A 85 12.59 6.25 4.22
C SER A 85 12.24 7.28 3.15
N ARG A 86 12.35 6.90 1.87
CA ARG A 86 12.05 7.79 0.74
C ARG A 86 10.61 8.29 0.73
N LEU A 87 9.65 7.40 1.00
CA LEU A 87 8.24 7.78 1.09
C LEU A 87 7.97 8.69 2.29
N LYS A 88 8.60 8.44 3.43
CA LYS A 88 8.50 9.28 4.63
C LYS A 88 9.09 10.67 4.39
N GLU A 89 10.25 10.77 3.75
CA GLU A 89 10.88 12.04 3.36
C GLU A 89 9.98 12.87 2.42
N ALA A 90 9.21 12.18 1.56
CA ALA A 90 8.23 12.81 0.67
C ALA A 90 6.87 13.13 1.37
N GLY A 91 6.74 12.86 2.67
CA GLY A 91 5.55 13.13 3.45
C GLY A 91 4.38 12.16 3.19
N SER A 92 4.66 10.97 2.68
CA SER A 92 3.65 9.92 2.52
C SER A 92 3.47 9.11 3.80
N VAL A 93 2.24 8.65 4.03
CA VAL A 93 1.90 7.66 5.05
C VAL A 93 2.21 6.27 4.51
N VAL A 94 2.96 5.47 5.27
CA VAL A 94 3.43 4.15 4.85
C VAL A 94 2.77 3.04 5.67
N VAL A 95 2.06 2.14 5.00
CA VAL A 95 1.22 1.10 5.62
C VAL A 95 1.51 -0.27 5.00
N PRO A 96 2.53 -1.01 5.46
CA PRO A 96 2.82 -2.36 4.99
C PRO A 96 1.88 -3.41 5.59
N SER A 97 1.60 -4.47 4.83
CA SER A 97 0.91 -5.66 5.32
C SER A 97 1.90 -6.62 5.96
N VAL A 98 1.56 -7.14 7.13
CA VAL A 98 2.39 -8.05 7.90
C VAL A 98 1.61 -9.30 8.32
N GLY A 99 2.27 -10.45 8.24
CA GLY A 99 1.73 -11.76 8.66
C GLY A 99 2.45 -12.35 9.88
N ALA A 100 3.27 -11.56 10.59
CA ALA A 100 3.97 -11.99 11.80
C ALA A 100 4.42 -10.80 12.64
N ALA A 101 4.44 -10.96 13.97
CA ALA A 101 4.88 -9.94 14.92
C ALA A 101 6.32 -9.45 14.64
N LYS A 102 7.23 -10.33 14.25
CA LYS A 102 8.60 -9.95 13.89
C LYS A 102 8.66 -9.00 12.69
N HIS A 103 7.73 -9.13 11.74
CA HIS A 103 7.65 -8.23 10.58
C HIS A 103 7.08 -6.87 10.98
N ALA A 104 6.07 -6.84 11.85
CA ALA A 104 5.51 -5.60 12.40
C ALA A 104 6.60 -4.78 13.12
N ARG A 105 7.36 -5.41 14.03
CA ARG A 105 8.47 -4.74 14.74
C ARG A 105 9.53 -4.19 13.78
N LYS A 106 9.87 -4.95 12.72
CA LYS A 106 10.83 -4.50 11.70
C LYS A 106 10.36 -3.25 10.99
N VAL A 107 9.15 -3.28 10.41
CA VAL A 107 8.65 -2.13 9.63
C VAL A 107 8.39 -0.91 10.51
N ALA A 108 7.98 -1.11 11.77
CA ALA A 108 7.85 -0.03 12.75
C ALA A 108 9.21 0.63 13.04
N ALA A 109 10.26 -0.17 13.24
CA ALA A 109 11.62 0.34 13.43
C ALA A 109 12.17 1.10 12.20
N TRP A 110 11.64 0.81 11.01
CA TRP A 110 11.99 1.50 9.76
C TRP A 110 11.13 2.75 9.48
N GLY A 111 10.16 3.07 10.37
CA GLY A 111 9.36 4.29 10.29
C GLY A 111 7.99 4.14 9.59
N ALA A 112 7.47 2.92 9.45
CA ALA A 112 6.09 2.74 9.01
C ALA A 112 5.10 3.40 10.00
N ASP A 113 4.06 4.04 9.48
CA ASP A 113 3.08 4.77 10.28
C ASP A 113 2.02 3.85 10.89
N ALA A 114 1.68 2.79 10.17
CA ALA A 114 0.72 1.77 10.59
C ALA A 114 1.04 0.45 9.91
N VAL A 115 0.41 -0.64 10.33
CA VAL A 115 0.50 -1.93 9.66
C VAL A 115 -0.89 -2.50 9.41
N ILE A 116 -1.05 -3.23 8.30
CA ILE A 116 -2.18 -4.10 8.06
C ILE A 116 -1.81 -5.48 8.56
N VAL A 117 -2.49 -5.95 9.59
CA VAL A 117 -2.30 -7.31 10.12
C VAL A 117 -3.19 -8.26 9.31
N GLN A 118 -2.58 -9.13 8.54
CA GLN A 118 -3.30 -10.06 7.67
C GLN A 118 -3.06 -11.51 8.09
N GLY A 119 -4.08 -12.10 8.70
CA GLY A 119 -4.10 -13.52 9.09
C GLY A 119 -4.60 -14.46 7.99
N GLY A 120 -4.68 -15.74 8.30
CA GLY A 120 -5.04 -16.79 7.33
C GLY A 120 -6.46 -16.70 6.77
N GLU A 121 -7.37 -16.01 7.43
CA GLU A 121 -8.76 -15.82 7.00
C GLU A 121 -8.93 -14.69 5.98
N GLY A 122 -7.86 -13.96 5.66
CA GLY A 122 -7.87 -12.92 4.63
C GLY A 122 -8.11 -13.49 3.22
N GLY A 123 -8.55 -12.63 2.30
CA GLY A 123 -8.65 -12.99 0.88
C GLY A 123 -7.31 -12.86 0.16
N GLY A 124 -7.08 -13.70 -0.85
CA GLY A 124 -5.87 -13.68 -1.68
C GLY A 124 -4.68 -14.39 -1.01
N HIS A 125 -3.50 -13.80 -1.11
CA HIS A 125 -2.29 -14.34 -0.50
C HIS A 125 -2.26 -14.02 0.99
N THR A 126 -2.35 -15.05 1.83
CA THR A 126 -2.40 -14.92 3.28
C THR A 126 -1.30 -15.75 3.95
N GLY A 127 -0.97 -15.43 5.20
CA GLY A 127 -0.10 -16.24 6.04
C GLY A 127 -0.86 -17.40 6.70
N PRO A 128 -0.16 -18.35 7.34
CA PRO A 128 -0.77 -19.51 7.99
C PRO A 128 -1.33 -19.20 9.40
N VAL A 129 -1.04 -18.03 9.96
CA VAL A 129 -1.44 -17.67 11.33
C VAL A 129 -2.87 -17.11 11.33
N PRO A 130 -3.79 -17.64 12.14
CA PRO A 130 -5.12 -17.07 12.31
C PRO A 130 -5.06 -15.62 12.83
N THR A 131 -5.95 -14.76 12.34
CA THR A 131 -6.00 -13.33 12.72
C THR A 131 -6.18 -13.15 14.22
N THR A 132 -6.97 -14.01 14.87
CA THR A 132 -7.21 -14.02 16.31
C THR A 132 -5.95 -14.23 17.16
N LEU A 133 -4.96 -14.95 16.61
CA LEU A 133 -3.65 -15.15 17.25
C LEU A 133 -2.62 -14.11 16.80
N LEU A 134 -2.69 -13.71 15.52
CA LEU A 134 -1.74 -12.77 14.95
C LEU A 134 -1.90 -11.37 15.53
N LEU A 135 -3.13 -10.87 15.61
CA LEU A 135 -3.41 -9.50 16.08
C LEU A 135 -2.85 -9.23 17.49
N PRO A 136 -3.16 -10.02 18.54
CA PRO A 136 -2.59 -9.79 19.86
C PRO A 136 -1.08 -9.98 19.95
N SER A 137 -0.49 -10.73 19.01
CA SER A 137 0.99 -10.89 18.96
C SER A 137 1.70 -9.68 18.33
N VAL A 138 0.99 -8.86 17.58
CA VAL A 138 1.51 -7.65 16.92
C VAL A 138 1.38 -6.43 17.83
N LEU A 139 0.35 -6.37 18.64
CA LEU A 139 0.10 -5.33 19.64
C LEU A 139 1.07 -5.40 20.82
#